data_0210ca00afc0dc435133f30c69870fb4
#
_entry.id   0210ca00afc0dc435133f30c69870fb4
#
_cell.length_a   1.000
_cell.length_b   1.000
_cell.length_c   1.000
_cell.angle_alpha   90.00
_cell.angle_beta   90.00
_cell.angle_gamma   90.00
#
_symmetry.space_group_name_H-M   'P 1'
#
loop_
_entity.id
_entity.type
_entity.pdbx_description
1 polymer ?
#
loop_
_entity_poly.entity_id
_entity_poly.type
_entity_poly.pdbx_seq_one_letter_code
_entity_poly.pdbx_strand_id
1 'polypeptide(L)'
;MDNQKDKIAIIANNQNLLDLLEESFLLYGKFSISIFTNNSILDLIKKVENTNVLLVSIDILDNLDKKYLNFFRENEKKSIFLINKEDKKDVFLEKQIKPKSIINIPLSISNVIQIIEGLIREEANKMNDIIIGNFSLDVVGRKISLNKINEKLTEKETEILWKLLNKIDHRIPQKELLKEIWGYDESIETRTLETHIYRIRKKLNSIGAKDYKINNIDNSYILSLKKLN
;
A
#
# COMPACT_ATOMS: atom_id res chain seq x y z
N MET A 1 21.70 1.67 -2.58
CA MET A 1 20.31 2.02 -2.31
C MET A 1 19.82 1.06 -1.25
N ASP A 2 19.63 1.51 -0.03
CA ASP A 2 19.07 0.68 1.02
C ASP A 2 17.64 0.29 0.59
N ASN A 3 17.47 -1.00 0.26
CA ASN A 3 16.15 -1.58 0.10
C ASN A 3 15.51 -1.55 1.49
N GLN A 4 14.72 -0.52 1.76
CA GLN A 4 13.99 -0.42 3.02
C GLN A 4 13.08 -1.66 3.12
N LYS A 5 13.42 -2.57 4.03
CA LYS A 5 12.65 -3.80 4.24
C LYS A 5 11.26 -3.44 4.76
N ASP A 6 10.25 -4.18 4.29
CA ASP A 6 8.91 -4.06 4.82
C ASP A 6 8.88 -4.43 6.31
N LYS A 7 8.16 -3.64 7.09
CA LYS A 7 8.12 -3.75 8.55
C LYS A 7 6.91 -4.55 9.01
N ILE A 8 7.17 -5.64 9.69
CA ILE A 8 6.15 -6.54 10.25
C ILE A 8 6.19 -6.45 11.76
N ALA A 9 5.05 -6.20 12.40
CA ALA A 9 4.90 -6.35 13.84
C ALA A 9 4.22 -7.69 14.15
N ILE A 10 4.86 -8.51 14.96
CA ILE A 10 4.34 -9.78 15.46
C ILE A 10 3.86 -9.55 16.89
N ILE A 11 2.61 -9.84 17.18
CA ILE A 11 1.99 -9.63 18.47
C ILE A 11 1.43 -10.95 18.98
N ALA A 12 2.10 -11.57 19.94
CA ALA A 12 1.71 -12.83 20.55
C ALA A 12 2.29 -12.97 21.96
N ASN A 13 1.69 -13.80 22.79
CA ASN A 13 2.24 -14.16 24.12
C ASN A 13 2.93 -15.54 24.12
N ASN A 14 2.65 -16.37 23.13
CA ASN A 14 3.23 -17.70 23.02
C ASN A 14 4.67 -17.61 22.47
N GLN A 15 5.67 -17.91 23.32
CA GLN A 15 7.08 -17.77 22.97
C GLN A 15 7.48 -18.72 21.82
N ASN A 16 6.99 -19.97 21.79
CA ASN A 16 7.32 -20.93 20.72
C ASN A 16 6.83 -20.41 19.36
N LEU A 17 5.64 -19.77 19.32
CA LEU A 17 5.11 -19.16 18.09
C LEU A 17 5.96 -17.96 17.66
N LEU A 18 6.38 -17.13 18.62
CA LEU A 18 7.25 -15.98 18.36
C LEU A 18 8.59 -16.43 17.78
N ASP A 19 9.24 -17.39 18.41
CA ASP A 19 10.56 -17.93 18.00
C ASP A 19 10.47 -18.52 16.57
N LEU A 20 9.42 -19.31 16.30
CA LEU A 20 9.18 -19.91 14.99
C LEU A 20 9.01 -18.84 13.89
N LEU A 21 8.20 -17.80 14.14
CA LEU A 21 7.93 -16.74 13.18
C LEU A 21 9.17 -15.87 12.98
N GLU A 22 9.86 -15.52 14.06
CA GLU A 22 11.08 -14.70 14.02
C GLU A 22 12.16 -15.39 13.19
N GLU A 23 12.50 -16.65 13.53
CA GLU A 23 13.51 -17.41 12.79
C GLU A 23 13.15 -17.55 11.32
N SER A 24 11.89 -17.92 11.02
CA SER A 24 11.42 -18.09 9.65
C SER A 24 11.51 -16.82 8.83
N PHE A 25 11.14 -15.67 9.40
CA PHE A 25 11.19 -14.38 8.70
C PHE A 25 12.60 -13.83 8.56
N LEU A 26 13.49 -14.10 9.53
CA LEU A 26 14.91 -13.79 9.42
C LEU A 26 15.57 -14.57 8.28
N LEU A 27 15.26 -15.88 8.18
CA LEU A 27 15.74 -16.72 7.07
C LEU A 27 15.21 -16.25 5.72
N TYR A 28 13.97 -15.80 5.65
CA TYR A 28 13.39 -15.24 4.43
C TYR A 28 14.06 -13.92 4.01
N GLY A 29 14.51 -13.13 4.96
CA GLY A 29 15.41 -11.99 4.79
C GLY A 29 14.81 -10.72 4.20
N LYS A 30 13.55 -10.72 3.75
CA LYS A 30 12.87 -9.57 3.12
C LYS A 30 12.22 -8.61 4.11
N PHE A 31 11.92 -9.06 5.33
CA PHE A 31 11.18 -8.28 6.31
C PHE A 31 12.07 -7.73 7.42
N SER A 32 11.67 -6.61 7.99
CA SER A 32 12.17 -6.08 9.27
C SER A 32 11.10 -6.38 10.32
N ILE A 33 11.46 -7.11 11.38
CA ILE A 33 10.51 -7.65 12.35
C ILE A 33 10.61 -6.86 13.65
N SER A 34 9.47 -6.63 14.29
CA SER A 34 9.35 -6.14 15.66
C SER A 34 8.37 -7.02 16.42
N ILE A 35 8.77 -7.50 17.58
CA ILE A 35 7.97 -8.41 18.41
C ILE A 35 7.36 -7.64 19.58
N PHE A 36 6.09 -7.92 19.85
CA PHE A 36 5.31 -7.32 20.93
C PHE A 36 4.50 -8.39 21.66
N THR A 37 4.31 -8.17 22.95
CA THR A 37 3.44 -8.96 23.83
C THR A 37 2.37 -8.04 24.43
N ASN A 38 1.44 -8.58 25.22
CA ASN A 38 0.46 -7.77 25.96
C ASN A 38 1.12 -6.66 26.78
N ASN A 39 2.29 -6.92 27.35
CA ASN A 39 3.01 -5.97 28.20
C ASN A 39 3.63 -4.79 27.41
N SER A 40 3.85 -4.97 26.10
CA SER A 40 4.50 -3.97 25.24
C SER A 40 3.55 -3.33 24.21
N ILE A 41 2.25 -3.48 24.39
CA ILE A 41 1.24 -2.97 23.44
C ILE A 41 1.29 -1.45 23.27
N LEU A 42 1.65 -0.71 24.33
CA LEU A 42 1.86 0.74 24.28
C LEU A 42 3.00 1.14 23.32
N ASP A 43 4.06 0.35 23.28
CA ASP A 43 5.20 0.60 22.39
C ASP A 43 4.86 0.25 20.94
N LEU A 44 4.02 -0.76 20.74
CA LEU A 44 3.44 -1.05 19.42
C LEU A 44 2.64 0.15 18.89
N ILE A 45 1.73 0.72 19.70
CA ILE A 45 0.89 1.86 19.31
C ILE A 45 1.74 3.04 18.85
N LYS A 46 2.86 3.32 19.52
CA LYS A 46 3.79 4.39 19.14
C LYS A 46 4.55 4.11 17.85
N LYS A 47 4.75 2.84 17.48
CA LYS A 47 5.55 2.43 16.33
C LYS A 47 4.73 2.04 15.10
N VAL A 48 3.41 1.93 15.24
CA VAL A 48 2.52 1.36 14.22
C VAL A 48 2.45 2.15 12.91
N GLU A 49 2.65 3.46 12.94
CA GLU A 49 2.62 4.31 11.75
C GLU A 49 3.64 3.85 10.68
N ASN A 50 4.75 3.28 11.13
CA ASN A 50 5.80 2.76 10.27
C ASN A 50 5.73 1.25 10.03
N THR A 51 4.61 0.59 10.36
CA THR A 51 4.43 -0.86 10.22
C THR A 51 3.50 -1.17 9.06
N ASN A 52 3.95 -2.04 8.14
CA ASN A 52 3.18 -2.44 6.96
C ASN A 52 2.11 -3.48 7.30
N VAL A 53 2.44 -4.48 8.13
CA VAL A 53 1.53 -5.58 8.50
C VAL A 53 1.63 -5.87 10.00
N LEU A 54 0.47 -6.12 10.62
CA LEU A 54 0.35 -6.62 11.99
C LEU A 54 -0.04 -8.10 11.92
N LEU A 55 0.80 -8.97 12.49
CA LEU A 55 0.52 -10.41 12.64
C LEU A 55 0.17 -10.65 14.11
N VAL A 56 -1.11 -10.91 14.40
CA VAL A 56 -1.67 -10.86 15.74
C VAL A 56 -2.19 -12.25 16.13
N SER A 57 -1.70 -12.83 17.22
CA SER A 57 -2.31 -14.00 17.81
C SER A 57 -3.60 -13.63 18.54
N ILE A 58 -4.66 -14.46 18.39
CA ILE A 58 -5.99 -14.12 18.91
C ILE A 58 -6.03 -13.98 20.43
N ASP A 59 -5.20 -14.73 21.15
CA ASP A 59 -5.05 -14.68 22.61
C ASP A 59 -4.72 -13.29 23.15
N ILE A 60 -4.13 -12.44 22.32
CA ILE A 60 -3.89 -11.03 22.64
C ILE A 60 -5.21 -10.29 22.91
N LEU A 61 -6.26 -10.60 22.13
CA LEU A 61 -7.54 -9.90 22.26
C LEU A 61 -8.33 -10.30 23.50
N ASP A 62 -8.12 -11.51 24.05
CA ASP A 62 -8.89 -12.03 25.16
C ASP A 62 -8.67 -11.23 26.45
N ASN A 63 -7.42 -10.79 26.68
CA ASN A 63 -7.02 -10.09 27.90
C ASN A 63 -6.71 -8.60 27.66
N LEU A 64 -7.18 -8.04 26.54
CA LEU A 64 -6.86 -6.68 26.16
C LEU A 64 -7.83 -5.66 26.77
N ASP A 65 -7.30 -4.63 27.40
CA ASP A 65 -8.09 -3.47 27.85
C ASP A 65 -8.89 -2.86 26.68
N LYS A 66 -10.16 -2.49 26.94
CA LYS A 66 -11.04 -1.86 25.94
C LYS A 66 -10.41 -0.66 25.23
N LYS A 67 -9.57 0.10 25.92
CA LYS A 67 -8.85 1.26 25.35
C LYS A 67 -7.93 0.90 24.19
N TYR A 68 -7.40 -0.33 24.16
CA TYR A 68 -6.51 -0.80 23.09
C TYR A 68 -7.25 -1.52 21.95
N LEU A 69 -8.50 -1.91 22.15
CA LEU A 69 -9.32 -2.52 21.09
C LEU A 69 -9.50 -1.59 19.89
N ASN A 70 -9.63 -0.28 20.13
CA ASN A 70 -9.76 0.70 19.06
C ASN A 70 -8.54 0.70 18.13
N PHE A 71 -7.34 0.51 18.69
CA PHE A 71 -6.13 0.38 17.90
C PHE A 71 -6.23 -0.74 16.85
N PHE A 72 -6.72 -1.93 17.24
CA PHE A 72 -6.88 -3.06 16.31
C PHE A 72 -8.01 -2.83 15.31
N ARG A 73 -9.08 -2.12 15.69
CA ARG A 73 -10.16 -1.73 14.77
C ARG A 73 -9.68 -0.74 13.70
N GLU A 74 -8.91 0.25 14.10
CA GLU A 74 -8.33 1.25 13.17
C GLU A 74 -7.30 0.63 12.22
N ASN A 75 -6.62 -0.43 12.65
CA ASN A 75 -5.60 -1.12 11.88
C ASN A 75 -6.04 -2.47 11.30
N GLU A 76 -7.36 -2.76 11.27
CA GLU A 76 -7.90 -4.06 10.80
C GLU A 76 -7.50 -4.39 9.37
N LYS A 77 -7.34 -3.38 8.49
CA LYS A 77 -6.99 -3.56 7.07
C LYS A 77 -5.57 -4.08 6.85
N LYS A 78 -4.66 -3.86 7.79
CA LYS A 78 -3.29 -4.37 7.75
C LYS A 78 -3.03 -5.48 8.77
N SER A 79 -4.08 -5.98 9.43
CA SER A 79 -3.98 -7.02 10.45
C SER A 79 -4.31 -8.40 9.91
N ILE A 80 -3.43 -9.36 10.19
CA ILE A 80 -3.61 -10.80 9.98
C ILE A 80 -3.74 -11.43 11.35
N PHE A 81 -4.83 -12.14 11.62
CA PHE A 81 -5.01 -12.83 12.88
C PHE A 81 -4.68 -14.30 12.77
N LEU A 82 -3.87 -14.79 13.74
CA LEU A 82 -3.55 -16.20 13.94
C LEU A 82 -4.53 -16.77 14.95
N ILE A 83 -5.26 -17.82 14.58
CA ILE A 83 -6.25 -18.48 15.44
C ILE A 83 -5.98 -19.97 15.55
N ASN A 84 -6.18 -20.57 16.73
CA ASN A 84 -6.24 -22.02 16.84
C ASN A 84 -7.60 -22.52 16.34
N LYS A 85 -7.68 -23.78 15.93
CA LYS A 85 -8.95 -24.40 15.48
C LYS A 85 -10.04 -24.37 16.56
N GLU A 86 -9.65 -24.31 17.82
CA GLU A 86 -10.53 -24.28 18.98
C GLU A 86 -11.01 -22.88 19.35
N ASP A 87 -10.33 -21.85 18.84
CA ASP A 87 -10.70 -20.47 19.10
C ASP A 87 -12.01 -20.14 18.38
N LYS A 88 -12.97 -19.61 19.14
CA LYS A 88 -14.26 -19.22 18.58
C LYS A 88 -14.10 -17.98 17.72
N LYS A 89 -14.51 -18.07 16.47
CA LYS A 89 -14.61 -16.89 15.55
C LYS A 89 -15.49 -15.76 16.12
N ASP A 90 -16.27 -16.05 17.15
CA ASP A 90 -17.14 -15.11 17.83
C ASP A 90 -16.38 -13.95 18.51
N VAL A 91 -15.09 -14.16 18.87
CA VAL A 91 -14.24 -13.09 19.44
C VAL A 91 -14.20 -11.85 18.56
N PHE A 92 -14.11 -12.02 17.24
CA PHE A 92 -14.07 -10.90 16.30
C PHE A 92 -15.40 -10.13 16.27
N LEU A 93 -16.53 -10.83 16.37
CA LEU A 93 -17.86 -10.20 16.45
C LEU A 93 -18.01 -9.47 17.78
N GLU A 94 -17.65 -10.10 18.88
CA GLU A 94 -17.72 -9.55 20.24
C GLU A 94 -16.87 -8.28 20.38
N LYS A 95 -15.66 -8.31 19.85
CA LYS A 95 -14.72 -7.18 19.88
C LYS A 95 -14.94 -6.17 18.73
N GLN A 96 -15.89 -6.44 17.83
CA GLN A 96 -16.19 -5.60 16.65
C GLN A 96 -14.94 -5.32 15.78
N ILE A 97 -14.13 -6.35 15.55
CA ILE A 97 -12.96 -6.31 14.68
C ILE A 97 -13.30 -7.07 13.40
N LYS A 98 -12.97 -6.50 12.24
CA LYS A 98 -13.12 -7.14 10.92
C LYS A 98 -11.74 -7.45 10.33
N PRO A 99 -11.14 -8.61 10.67
CA PRO A 99 -9.80 -8.91 10.24
C PRO A 99 -9.71 -8.99 8.71
N LYS A 100 -8.66 -8.43 8.13
CA LYS A 100 -8.40 -8.53 6.69
C LYS A 100 -8.12 -9.98 6.30
N SER A 101 -7.38 -10.70 7.13
CA SER A 101 -7.07 -12.13 6.93
C SER A 101 -7.01 -12.88 8.24
N ILE A 102 -7.39 -14.15 8.19
CA ILE A 102 -7.32 -15.08 9.31
C ILE A 102 -6.53 -16.32 8.87
N ILE A 103 -5.57 -16.72 9.67
CA ILE A 103 -4.74 -17.91 9.44
C ILE A 103 -4.93 -18.88 10.60
N ASN A 104 -5.27 -20.13 10.30
CA ASN A 104 -5.39 -21.16 11.32
C ASN A 104 -4.02 -21.74 11.71
N ILE A 105 -3.83 -21.99 13.00
CA ILE A 105 -2.69 -22.74 13.54
C ILE A 105 -3.10 -24.25 13.61
N PRO A 106 -2.24 -25.20 13.22
CA PRO A 106 -0.85 -25.03 12.77
C PRO A 106 -0.75 -24.35 11.41
N LEU A 107 0.18 -23.40 11.28
CA LEU A 107 0.35 -22.58 10.09
C LEU A 107 1.47 -23.11 9.17
N SER A 108 1.36 -22.80 7.88
CA SER A 108 2.45 -22.93 6.93
C SER A 108 3.14 -21.58 6.77
N ILE A 109 4.44 -21.51 7.03
CA ILE A 109 5.22 -20.26 6.92
C ILE A 109 5.14 -19.68 5.50
N SER A 110 5.22 -20.53 4.48
CA SER A 110 5.08 -20.08 3.09
C SER A 110 3.71 -19.42 2.82
N ASN A 111 2.64 -19.94 3.40
CA ASN A 111 1.32 -19.34 3.29
C ASN A 111 1.23 -17.99 4.02
N VAL A 112 1.82 -17.90 5.22
CA VAL A 112 1.90 -16.62 5.97
C VAL A 112 2.63 -15.57 5.17
N ILE A 113 3.81 -15.90 4.62
CA ILE A 113 4.60 -15.00 3.78
C ILE A 113 3.80 -14.54 2.56
N GLN A 114 3.12 -15.46 1.88
CA GLN A 114 2.31 -15.17 0.70
C GLN A 114 1.17 -14.17 1.00
N ILE A 115 0.49 -14.34 2.14
CA ILE A 115 -0.57 -13.43 2.59
C ILE A 115 0.01 -12.07 2.96
N ILE A 116 1.14 -12.02 3.67
CA ILE A 116 1.83 -10.78 4.02
C ILE A 116 2.24 -10.01 2.74
N GLU A 117 2.91 -10.68 1.80
CA GLU A 117 3.29 -10.05 0.52
C GLU A 117 2.08 -9.58 -0.28
N GLY A 118 0.98 -10.34 -0.25
CA GLY A 118 -0.29 -9.95 -0.86
C GLY A 118 -0.83 -8.64 -0.27
N LEU A 119 -0.86 -8.51 1.05
CA LEU A 119 -1.31 -7.29 1.74
C LEU A 119 -0.39 -6.10 1.45
N ILE A 120 0.92 -6.30 1.48
CA ILE A 120 1.90 -5.25 1.17
C ILE A 120 1.72 -4.78 -0.28
N ARG A 121 1.51 -5.71 -1.22
CA ARG A 121 1.22 -5.37 -2.62
C ARG A 121 -0.13 -4.66 -2.77
N GLU A 122 -1.17 -5.07 -2.05
CA GLU A 122 -2.44 -4.34 -2.04
C GLU A 122 -2.28 -2.93 -1.49
N GLU A 123 -1.49 -2.74 -0.43
CA GLU A 123 -1.19 -1.42 0.13
C GLU A 123 -0.31 -0.59 -0.82
N ALA A 124 0.71 -1.20 -1.42
CA ALA A 124 1.56 -0.56 -2.42
C ALA A 124 0.79 -0.30 -3.74
N ASN A 125 -0.15 -1.18 -4.09
CA ASN A 125 -1.07 -1.04 -5.22
C ASN A 125 -2.31 -0.20 -4.89
N LYS A 126 -2.51 0.21 -3.66
CA LYS A 126 -3.28 1.39 -3.34
C LYS A 126 -2.47 2.64 -3.72
N MET A 127 -2.23 2.72 -5.00
CA MET A 127 -2.24 4.01 -5.65
C MET A 127 -3.57 4.62 -5.21
N ASN A 128 -3.55 5.42 -4.14
CA ASN A 128 -4.76 6.01 -3.63
C ASN A 128 -5.35 6.87 -4.74
N ASP A 129 -6.66 6.84 -4.87
CA ASP A 129 -7.35 7.79 -5.73
C ASP A 129 -6.86 9.19 -5.39
N ILE A 130 -6.55 9.96 -6.41
CA ILE A 130 -6.12 11.34 -6.23
C ILE A 130 -7.31 12.24 -6.48
N ILE A 131 -7.64 13.08 -5.51
CA ILE A 131 -8.71 14.08 -5.62
C ILE A 131 -8.08 15.45 -5.43
N ILE A 132 -8.22 16.32 -6.46
CA ILE A 132 -7.75 17.69 -6.43
C ILE A 132 -8.89 18.60 -6.90
N GLY A 133 -9.60 19.21 -5.96
CA GLY A 133 -10.81 19.95 -6.25
C GLY A 133 -11.86 19.07 -6.94
N ASN A 134 -12.25 19.43 -8.15
CA ASN A 134 -13.22 18.68 -8.95
C ASN A 134 -12.58 17.62 -9.87
N PHE A 135 -11.26 17.53 -9.88
CA PHE A 135 -10.51 16.51 -10.63
C PHE A 135 -10.30 15.29 -9.75
N SER A 136 -10.47 14.11 -10.32
CA SER A 136 -10.12 12.86 -9.66
C SER A 136 -9.47 11.86 -10.60
N LEU A 137 -8.51 11.10 -10.06
CA LEU A 137 -7.94 9.90 -10.66
C LEU A 137 -8.38 8.70 -9.81
N ASP A 138 -9.32 7.91 -10.31
CA ASP A 138 -9.70 6.60 -9.79
C ASP A 138 -8.71 5.58 -10.35
N VAL A 139 -7.82 5.09 -9.50
CA VAL A 139 -6.74 4.22 -9.92
C VAL A 139 -7.22 2.81 -10.20
N VAL A 140 -8.08 2.27 -9.34
CA VAL A 140 -8.64 0.92 -9.49
C VAL A 140 -9.54 0.85 -10.72
N GLY A 141 -10.42 1.85 -10.89
CA GLY A 141 -11.29 1.98 -12.06
C GLY A 141 -10.56 2.45 -13.32
N ARG A 142 -9.27 2.83 -13.21
CA ARG A 142 -8.45 3.36 -14.31
C ARG A 142 -9.17 4.48 -15.06
N LYS A 143 -9.59 5.49 -14.31
CA LYS A 143 -10.44 6.56 -14.84
C LYS A 143 -10.04 7.91 -14.27
N ILE A 144 -9.99 8.93 -15.14
CA ILE A 144 -9.93 10.33 -14.73
C ILE A 144 -11.29 10.98 -14.87
N SER A 145 -11.59 11.90 -13.99
CA SER A 145 -12.85 12.66 -14.01
C SER A 145 -12.62 14.12 -13.67
N LEU A 146 -13.40 15.00 -14.33
CA LEU A 146 -13.50 16.42 -13.98
C LEU A 146 -14.96 16.86 -14.17
N ASN A 147 -15.60 17.41 -13.13
CA ASN A 147 -16.98 17.93 -13.19
C ASN A 147 -17.98 16.93 -13.83
N LYS A 148 -17.94 15.63 -13.50
CA LYS A 148 -18.78 14.54 -14.05
C LYS A 148 -18.40 14.05 -15.46
N ILE A 149 -17.51 14.71 -16.18
CA ILE A 149 -16.95 14.18 -17.44
C ILE A 149 -15.82 13.24 -17.07
N ASN A 150 -15.75 12.08 -17.71
CA ASN A 150 -14.74 11.07 -17.39
C ASN A 150 -14.16 10.42 -18.63
N GLU A 151 -12.94 9.89 -18.50
CA GLU A 151 -12.20 9.16 -19.53
C GLU A 151 -11.49 7.96 -18.89
N LYS A 152 -11.48 6.83 -19.62
CA LYS A 152 -10.75 5.63 -19.21
C LYS A 152 -9.27 5.75 -19.54
N LEU A 153 -8.44 5.23 -18.65
CA LEU A 153 -7.00 5.11 -18.83
C LEU A 153 -6.60 3.65 -19.04
N THR A 154 -5.48 3.42 -19.70
CA THR A 154 -4.79 2.13 -19.62
C THR A 154 -4.03 2.04 -18.30
N GLU A 155 -3.58 0.85 -17.93
CA GLU A 155 -2.77 0.62 -16.72
C GLU A 155 -1.55 1.54 -16.67
N LYS A 156 -0.77 1.56 -17.75
CA LYS A 156 0.45 2.38 -17.83
C LYS A 156 0.16 3.88 -17.83
N GLU A 157 -0.93 4.33 -18.43
CA GLU A 157 -1.37 5.72 -18.36
C GLU A 157 -1.77 6.11 -16.93
N THR A 158 -2.41 5.19 -16.19
CA THR A 158 -2.79 5.40 -14.80
C THR A 158 -1.56 5.53 -13.91
N GLU A 159 -0.59 4.60 -14.03
CA GLU A 159 0.66 4.62 -13.29
C GLU A 159 1.48 5.90 -13.53
N ILE A 160 1.61 6.30 -14.80
CA ILE A 160 2.32 7.55 -15.18
C ILE A 160 1.64 8.76 -14.57
N LEU A 161 0.32 8.88 -14.78
CA LEU A 161 -0.41 10.05 -14.31
C LEU A 161 -0.42 10.14 -12.80
N TRP A 162 -0.57 9.01 -12.10
CA TRP A 162 -0.49 8.94 -10.64
C TRP A 162 0.86 9.44 -10.11
N LYS A 163 1.97 9.00 -10.71
CA LYS A 163 3.32 9.47 -10.32
C LYS A 163 3.48 10.98 -10.52
N LEU A 164 3.02 11.49 -11.65
CA LEU A 164 3.08 12.92 -11.95
C LEU A 164 2.21 13.74 -11.00
N LEU A 165 1.01 13.27 -10.66
CA LEU A 165 0.10 13.95 -9.73
C LEU A 165 0.60 13.95 -8.28
N ASN A 166 1.33 12.91 -7.85
CA ASN A 166 1.96 12.88 -6.52
C ASN A 166 3.21 13.78 -6.41
N LYS A 167 3.75 14.22 -7.56
CA LYS A 167 4.92 15.10 -7.63
C LYS A 167 4.61 16.36 -8.45
N ILE A 168 3.43 16.99 -8.21
CA ILE A 168 3.03 18.22 -8.89
C ILE A 168 4.13 19.28 -8.74
N ASP A 169 4.42 19.99 -9.85
CA ASP A 169 5.47 21.00 -9.96
C ASP A 169 6.91 20.50 -9.72
N HIS A 170 7.10 19.18 -9.61
CA HIS A 170 8.43 18.57 -9.53
C HIS A 170 8.78 17.81 -10.81
N ARG A 171 10.05 17.86 -11.18
CA ARG A 171 10.58 17.13 -12.34
C ARG A 171 10.81 15.68 -12.01
N ILE A 172 10.33 14.78 -12.88
CA ILE A 172 10.61 13.34 -12.81
C ILE A 172 11.41 12.96 -14.06
N PRO A 173 12.66 12.50 -13.92
CA PRO A 173 13.47 12.07 -15.07
C PRO A 173 12.80 10.95 -15.86
N GLN A 174 12.89 10.99 -17.20
CA GLN A 174 12.34 9.92 -18.06
C GLN A 174 12.85 8.54 -17.68
N LYS A 175 14.14 8.42 -17.35
CA LYS A 175 14.74 7.15 -16.90
C LYS A 175 14.10 6.62 -15.60
N GLU A 176 13.74 7.51 -14.68
CA GLU A 176 13.04 7.16 -13.44
C GLU A 176 11.65 6.60 -13.74
N LEU A 177 10.85 7.29 -14.58
CA LEU A 177 9.53 6.81 -14.99
C LEU A 177 9.60 5.47 -15.73
N LEU A 178 10.52 5.31 -16.66
CA LEU A 178 10.71 4.05 -17.39
C LEU A 178 11.10 2.90 -16.44
N LYS A 179 12.05 3.14 -15.54
CA LYS A 179 12.49 2.15 -14.57
C LYS A 179 11.36 1.73 -13.63
N GLU A 180 10.60 2.68 -13.10
CA GLU A 180 9.58 2.40 -12.08
C GLU A 180 8.30 1.78 -12.66
N ILE A 181 7.96 2.07 -13.93
CA ILE A 181 6.70 1.62 -14.56
C ILE A 181 6.89 0.35 -15.40
N TRP A 182 8.05 0.16 -16.03
CA TRP A 182 8.33 -1.00 -16.89
C TRP A 182 9.41 -1.93 -16.36
N GLY A 183 10.09 -1.58 -15.26
CA GLY A 183 11.27 -2.29 -14.79
C GLY A 183 12.53 -1.85 -15.53
N TYR A 184 13.65 -2.45 -15.15
CA TYR A 184 14.93 -2.15 -15.82
C TYR A 184 15.06 -3.02 -17.07
N ASP A 185 14.59 -2.51 -18.20
CA ASP A 185 14.89 -3.08 -19.51
C ASP A 185 15.47 -1.98 -20.40
N GLU A 186 16.75 -2.09 -20.72
CA GLU A 186 17.45 -1.14 -21.61
C GLU A 186 16.87 -1.12 -23.04
N SER A 187 16.04 -2.12 -23.37
CA SER A 187 15.36 -2.23 -24.65
C SER A 187 14.10 -1.34 -24.79
N ILE A 188 13.58 -0.77 -23.68
CA ILE A 188 12.39 0.07 -23.74
C ILE A 188 12.78 1.46 -24.22
N GLU A 189 12.43 1.74 -25.47
CA GLU A 189 12.65 3.05 -26.09
C GLU A 189 11.86 4.15 -25.37
N THR A 190 12.45 5.34 -25.25
CA THR A 190 11.79 6.57 -24.74
C THR A 190 10.48 6.89 -25.47
N ARG A 191 10.35 6.48 -26.75
CA ARG A 191 9.13 6.60 -27.56
C ARG A 191 7.90 5.96 -26.92
N THR A 192 8.07 4.88 -26.15
CA THR A 192 6.96 4.23 -25.44
C THR A 192 6.36 5.17 -24.41
N LEU A 193 7.20 5.81 -23.59
CA LEU A 193 6.75 6.78 -22.59
C LEU A 193 6.10 8.01 -23.25
N GLU A 194 6.73 8.54 -24.30
CA GLU A 194 6.19 9.70 -25.07
C GLU A 194 4.79 9.44 -25.62
N THR A 195 4.57 8.22 -26.16
CA THR A 195 3.26 7.81 -26.67
C THR A 195 2.19 7.81 -25.58
N HIS A 196 2.52 7.28 -24.39
CA HIS A 196 1.60 7.29 -23.25
C HIS A 196 1.32 8.71 -22.75
N ILE A 197 2.35 9.53 -22.63
CA ILE A 197 2.21 10.95 -22.24
C ILE A 197 1.31 11.70 -23.23
N TYR A 198 1.50 11.50 -24.54
CA TYR A 198 0.63 12.09 -25.55
C TYR A 198 -0.85 11.69 -25.36
N ARG A 199 -1.11 10.40 -25.12
CA ARG A 199 -2.47 9.89 -24.87
C ARG A 199 -3.07 10.49 -23.59
N ILE A 200 -2.29 10.58 -22.50
CA ILE A 200 -2.73 11.20 -21.26
C ILE A 200 -3.11 12.66 -21.49
N ARG A 201 -2.28 13.45 -22.18
CA ARG A 201 -2.59 14.84 -22.52
C ARG A 201 -3.90 14.97 -23.31
N LYS A 202 -4.13 14.07 -24.28
CA LYS A 202 -5.37 14.04 -25.05
C LYS A 202 -6.58 13.79 -24.17
N LYS A 203 -6.48 12.83 -23.24
CA LYS A 203 -7.55 12.48 -22.29
C LYS A 203 -7.79 13.55 -21.22
N LEU A 204 -6.75 14.22 -20.73
CA LEU A 204 -6.91 15.41 -19.87
C LEU A 204 -7.67 16.53 -20.60
N ASN A 205 -7.34 16.76 -21.86
CA ASN A 205 -8.04 17.76 -22.67
C ASN A 205 -9.50 17.39 -22.96
N SER A 206 -9.82 16.09 -23.20
CA SER A 206 -11.19 15.66 -23.49
C SER A 206 -12.14 15.84 -22.30
N ILE A 207 -11.65 15.70 -21.07
CA ILE A 207 -12.45 15.99 -19.87
C ILE A 207 -12.43 17.47 -19.45
N GLY A 208 -11.74 18.33 -20.20
CA GLY A 208 -11.65 19.77 -19.91
C GLY A 208 -10.60 20.14 -18.86
N ALA A 209 -9.70 19.21 -18.48
CA ALA A 209 -8.65 19.43 -17.47
C ALA A 209 -7.47 20.25 -18.03
N LYS A 210 -7.74 21.44 -18.60
CA LYS A 210 -6.75 22.29 -19.27
C LYS A 210 -5.71 22.89 -18.34
N ASP A 211 -6.01 22.93 -17.04
CA ASP A 211 -5.09 23.44 -16.02
C ASP A 211 -4.00 22.42 -15.63
N TYR A 212 -4.20 21.16 -15.98
CA TYR A 212 -3.25 20.06 -15.75
C TYR A 212 -2.33 19.92 -16.96
N LYS A 213 -1.15 20.55 -16.91
CA LYS A 213 -0.20 20.53 -18.03
C LYS A 213 0.98 19.61 -17.74
N ILE A 214 1.18 18.64 -18.60
CA ILE A 214 2.38 17.79 -18.56
C ILE A 214 3.39 18.35 -19.57
N ASN A 215 4.54 18.80 -19.11
CA ASN A 215 5.62 19.33 -19.95
C ASN A 215 6.82 18.36 -19.92
N ASN A 216 7.60 18.35 -21.00
CA ASN A 216 8.92 17.73 -21.03
C ASN A 216 9.98 18.84 -21.01
N ILE A 217 10.86 18.80 -20.03
CA ILE A 217 11.95 19.77 -19.83
C ILE A 217 13.21 18.98 -19.49
N ASP A 218 14.25 19.11 -20.30
CA ASP A 218 15.55 18.46 -20.08
C ASP A 218 15.44 16.96 -19.77
N ASN A 219 14.79 16.19 -20.64
CA ASN A 219 14.52 14.77 -20.48
C ASN A 219 13.82 14.40 -19.13
N SER A 220 12.99 15.29 -18.62
CA SER A 220 12.19 15.10 -17.43
C SER A 220 10.75 15.53 -17.69
N TYR A 221 9.78 14.83 -17.10
CA TYR A 221 8.38 15.24 -17.13
C TYR A 221 8.01 15.97 -15.85
N ILE A 222 7.19 17.00 -16.02
CA ILE A 222 6.59 17.77 -14.93
C ILE A 222 5.11 17.95 -15.21
N LEU A 223 4.26 17.67 -14.22
CA LEU A 223 2.85 18.04 -14.24
C LEU A 223 2.68 19.32 -13.42
N SER A 224 2.23 20.37 -14.08
CA SER A 224 1.98 21.65 -13.43
C SER A 224 0.48 21.96 -13.39
N LEU A 225 0.03 22.51 -12.27
CA LEU A 225 -1.30 23.07 -12.12
C LEU A 225 -1.25 24.57 -12.35
N LYS A 226 -2.03 25.05 -13.33
CA LYS A 226 -2.23 26.48 -13.48
C LYS A 226 -3.10 26.96 -12.32
N LYS A 227 -2.51 27.69 -11.36
CA LYS A 227 -3.31 28.31 -10.29
C LYS A 227 -4.38 29.21 -10.94
N LEU A 228 -5.63 28.93 -10.63
CA LEU A 228 -6.70 29.92 -10.86
C LEU A 228 -6.41 31.11 -9.94
N ASN A 229 -6.04 32.24 -10.54
CA ASN A 229 -6.04 33.53 -9.85
C ASN A 229 -7.48 33.97 -9.62
#